data_bbb9abcb744573e01161ca85eb7bbc75
#
_entry.id   bbb9abcb744573e01161ca85eb7bbc75
#
_cell.length_a   1.000
_cell.length_b   1.000
_cell.length_c   1.000
_cell.angle_alpha   90.00
_cell.angle_beta   90.00
_cell.angle_gamma   90.00
#
_symmetry.space_group_name_H-M   'P 1'
#
loop_
_entity.id
_entity.type
_entity.pdbx_description
1 polymer ?
#
loop_
_entity_poly.entity_id
_entity_poly.type
_entity_poly.pdbx_seq_one_letter_code
_entity_poly.pdbx_strand_id
1 'polypeptide(L)'
;RCPVVFAPAMHTEMWEHPATRANVAILRARGAHVIEPASGRLTGADTGPGRLPEPEDLYAACLAVLSAAGDGPGAGSLRGIRVVVSAGGTREALDPVRFLGNRSSGKQGVALAEVAAARGADVTLVACNLVAPVGSGGSIQVVAAESARDLEVAMRRAAQDADVVIMCAAVADFRPRHYETSKIKKTHAADGSDDSAPVIELVRNPDILAGLVAGRGNAERPVIVGFAAETGDETGSVLDLARAKLARKGCDLLVANEV
;
A
#
# COMPACT_ATOMS: atom_id res chain seq x y z
N ARG A 1 -14.67 -28.52 -5.74
CA ARG A 1 -14.24 -29.24 -4.52
C ARG A 1 -14.00 -28.20 -3.44
N CYS A 2 -14.57 -28.42 -2.25
CA CYS A 2 -14.35 -27.54 -1.10
C CYS A 2 -12.88 -27.63 -0.66
N PRO A 3 -12.19 -26.50 -0.40
CA PRO A 3 -10.87 -26.54 0.25
C PRO A 3 -10.96 -27.11 1.65
N VAL A 4 -9.94 -27.85 2.06
CA VAL A 4 -9.87 -28.50 3.38
C VAL A 4 -8.79 -27.83 4.20
N VAL A 5 -9.15 -27.35 5.39
CA VAL A 5 -8.24 -26.70 6.34
C VAL A 5 -8.17 -27.55 7.61
N PHE A 6 -6.96 -27.86 8.06
CA PHE A 6 -6.68 -28.51 9.34
C PHE A 6 -6.02 -27.53 10.30
N ALA A 7 -6.51 -27.47 11.53
CA ALA A 7 -5.88 -26.75 12.63
C ALA A 7 -5.52 -27.76 13.73
N PRO A 8 -4.37 -28.42 13.66
CA PRO A 8 -3.96 -29.41 14.63
C PRO A 8 -3.63 -28.75 15.98
N ALA A 9 -4.02 -29.44 17.05
CA ALA A 9 -3.65 -29.11 18.42
C ALA A 9 -3.28 -30.38 19.17
N MET A 10 -2.08 -30.44 19.75
CA MET A 10 -1.57 -31.61 20.45
C MET A 10 -0.36 -31.23 21.32
N HIS A 11 0.11 -32.12 22.17
CA HIS A 11 1.37 -31.92 22.90
C HIS A 11 2.55 -31.73 21.92
N THR A 12 3.54 -30.94 22.33
CA THR A 12 4.73 -30.64 21.50
C THR A 12 5.42 -31.90 21.01
N GLU A 13 5.60 -32.91 21.86
CA GLU A 13 6.23 -34.17 21.50
C GLU A 13 5.43 -34.91 20.41
N MET A 14 4.10 -34.83 20.44
CA MET A 14 3.25 -35.40 19.41
C MET A 14 3.35 -34.62 18.10
N TRP A 15 3.40 -33.30 18.17
CA TRP A 15 3.55 -32.45 16.99
C TRP A 15 4.89 -32.64 16.30
N GLU A 16 5.95 -32.77 17.09
CA GLU A 16 7.31 -32.95 16.58
C GLU A 16 7.61 -34.40 16.19
N HIS A 17 6.75 -35.32 16.53
CA HIS A 17 6.95 -36.75 16.22
C HIS A 17 7.08 -36.96 14.70
N PRO A 18 8.08 -37.76 14.25
CA PRO A 18 8.33 -37.96 12.81
C PRO A 18 7.11 -38.43 12.02
N ALA A 19 6.28 -39.28 12.61
CA ALA A 19 5.05 -39.78 11.98
C ALA A 19 4.03 -38.66 11.76
N THR A 20 3.86 -37.76 12.74
CA THR A 20 2.95 -36.58 12.61
C THR A 20 3.44 -35.65 11.53
N ARG A 21 4.73 -35.34 11.51
CA ARG A 21 5.34 -34.51 10.46
C ARG A 21 5.19 -35.11 9.07
N ALA A 22 5.38 -36.43 8.93
CA ALA A 22 5.18 -37.12 7.66
C ALA A 22 3.71 -37.06 7.22
N ASN A 23 2.75 -37.25 8.12
CA ASN A 23 1.32 -37.15 7.83
C ASN A 23 0.92 -35.74 7.41
N VAL A 24 1.43 -34.71 8.08
CA VAL A 24 1.21 -33.30 7.71
C VAL A 24 1.75 -33.02 6.30
N ALA A 25 2.97 -33.50 5.99
CA ALA A 25 3.55 -33.36 4.66
C ALA A 25 2.69 -34.02 3.57
N ILE A 26 2.14 -35.22 3.83
CA ILE A 26 1.23 -35.92 2.93
C ILE A 26 -0.07 -35.12 2.73
N LEU A 27 -0.66 -34.58 3.80
CA LEU A 27 -1.87 -33.77 3.71
C LEU A 27 -1.63 -32.51 2.85
N ARG A 28 -0.52 -31.82 3.07
CA ARG A 28 -0.12 -30.66 2.27
C ARG A 28 0.11 -31.02 0.79
N ALA A 29 0.80 -32.12 0.52
CA ALA A 29 1.02 -32.60 -0.84
C ALA A 29 -0.28 -32.96 -1.57
N ARG A 30 -1.33 -33.33 -0.84
CA ARG A 30 -2.68 -33.60 -1.36
C ARG A 30 -3.56 -32.37 -1.48
N GLY A 31 -3.01 -31.16 -1.23
CA GLY A 31 -3.71 -29.88 -1.35
C GLY A 31 -4.51 -29.45 -0.14
N ALA A 32 -4.32 -30.10 1.02
CA ALA A 32 -4.90 -29.63 2.27
C ALA A 32 -4.07 -28.46 2.86
N HIS A 33 -4.76 -27.48 3.42
CA HIS A 33 -4.13 -26.39 4.15
C HIS A 33 -3.98 -26.78 5.62
N VAL A 34 -2.75 -26.87 6.11
CA VAL A 34 -2.48 -27.20 7.52
C VAL A 34 -1.88 -25.99 8.20
N ILE A 35 -2.65 -25.41 9.13
CA ILE A 35 -2.24 -24.27 9.95
C ILE A 35 -1.23 -24.78 10.99
N GLU A 36 -0.11 -24.07 11.16
CA GLU A 36 0.88 -24.42 12.19
C GLU A 36 0.29 -24.15 13.58
N PRO A 37 0.47 -25.06 14.54
CA PRO A 37 0.07 -24.79 15.91
C PRO A 37 0.81 -23.61 16.51
N ALA A 38 0.13 -22.83 17.34
CA ALA A 38 0.74 -21.78 18.12
C ALA A 38 1.69 -22.33 19.19
N SER A 39 2.68 -21.55 19.57
CA SER A 39 3.57 -21.86 20.68
C SER A 39 3.05 -21.23 21.97
N GLY A 40 3.16 -21.94 23.08
CA GLY A 40 2.75 -21.43 24.39
C GLY A 40 2.62 -22.54 25.43
N ARG A 41 1.98 -22.20 26.57
CA ARG A 41 1.67 -23.18 27.63
C ARG A 41 0.60 -24.15 27.13
N LEU A 42 0.84 -25.44 27.31
CA LEU A 42 -0.06 -26.53 27.02
C LEU A 42 -0.85 -26.93 28.27
N THR A 43 -1.50 -28.08 28.22
CA THR A 43 -2.30 -28.62 29.33
C THR A 43 -1.39 -29.15 30.47
N GLY A 44 -0.68 -28.28 31.15
CA GLY A 44 0.26 -28.68 32.19
C GLY A 44 1.34 -27.63 32.39
N ALA A 45 2.51 -28.08 32.83
CA ALA A 45 3.70 -27.22 32.99
C ALA A 45 4.47 -27.03 31.66
N ASP A 46 4.15 -27.84 30.65
CA ASP A 46 4.87 -27.89 29.38
C ASP A 46 4.58 -26.66 28.51
N THR A 47 5.61 -26.17 27.82
CA THR A 47 5.55 -25.07 26.87
C THR A 47 6.21 -25.47 25.56
N GLY A 48 5.60 -25.09 24.45
CA GLY A 48 6.13 -25.38 23.12
C GLY A 48 5.09 -25.24 22.02
N PRO A 49 5.43 -25.61 20.76
CA PRO A 49 4.47 -25.66 19.67
C PRO A 49 3.48 -26.82 19.87
N GLY A 50 2.20 -26.57 19.66
CA GLY A 50 1.16 -27.59 19.81
C GLY A 50 -0.19 -27.03 20.25
N ARG A 51 -0.23 -25.76 20.66
CA ARG A 51 -1.46 -25.08 21.06
C ARG A 51 -2.31 -24.72 19.83
N LEU A 52 -3.63 -24.82 19.96
CA LEU A 52 -4.53 -24.30 18.93
C LEU A 52 -4.31 -22.77 18.77
N PRO A 53 -4.14 -22.26 17.56
CA PRO A 53 -4.12 -20.80 17.32
C PRO A 53 -5.38 -20.12 17.83
N GLU A 54 -5.32 -18.81 18.07
CA GLU A 54 -6.48 -18.04 18.51
C GLU A 54 -7.59 -18.06 17.44
N PRO A 55 -8.86 -17.93 17.84
CA PRO A 55 -9.99 -17.98 16.90
C PRO A 55 -9.87 -16.99 15.76
N GLU A 56 -9.32 -15.81 16.01
CA GLU A 56 -9.10 -14.74 15.02
C GLU A 56 -8.10 -15.18 13.96
N ASP A 57 -7.02 -15.86 14.34
CA ASP A 57 -6.00 -16.37 13.41
C ASP A 57 -6.56 -17.51 12.54
N LEU A 58 -7.36 -18.40 13.15
CA LEU A 58 -8.05 -19.48 12.43
C LEU A 58 -9.04 -18.91 11.42
N TYR A 59 -9.82 -17.92 11.83
CA TYR A 59 -10.76 -17.22 10.95
C TYR A 59 -10.04 -16.56 9.78
N ALA A 60 -8.98 -15.81 10.03
CA ALA A 60 -8.17 -15.19 9.01
C ALA A 60 -7.57 -16.19 8.02
N ALA A 61 -7.06 -17.33 8.51
CA ALA A 61 -6.54 -18.40 7.67
C ALA A 61 -7.63 -19.03 6.79
N CYS A 62 -8.82 -19.26 7.32
CA CYS A 62 -9.96 -19.77 6.55
C CYS A 62 -10.38 -18.78 5.45
N LEU A 63 -10.45 -17.48 5.77
CA LEU A 63 -10.75 -16.45 4.78
C LEU A 63 -9.70 -16.39 3.68
N ALA A 64 -8.41 -16.51 4.02
CA ALA A 64 -7.33 -16.53 3.05
C ALA A 64 -7.45 -17.71 2.07
N VAL A 65 -7.77 -18.91 2.58
CA VAL A 65 -7.96 -20.12 1.77
C VAL A 65 -9.17 -19.97 0.84
N LEU A 66 -10.30 -19.44 1.34
CA LEU A 66 -11.49 -19.18 0.53
C LEU A 66 -11.22 -18.14 -0.54
N SER A 67 -10.49 -17.08 -0.21
CA SER A 67 -10.10 -16.02 -1.17
C SER A 67 -9.20 -16.57 -2.27
N ALA A 68 -8.23 -17.42 -1.92
CA ALA A 68 -7.33 -18.07 -2.88
C ALA A 68 -8.06 -19.06 -3.80
N ALA A 69 -9.12 -19.72 -3.28
CA ALA A 69 -9.98 -20.61 -4.07
C ALA A 69 -10.97 -19.86 -4.99
N GLY A 70 -11.04 -18.53 -4.92
CA GLY A 70 -12.00 -17.72 -5.64
C GLY A 70 -13.40 -17.70 -5.01
N ASP A 71 -13.58 -18.33 -3.84
CA ASP A 71 -14.85 -18.48 -3.12
C ASP A 71 -14.93 -17.60 -1.85
N GLY A 72 -13.90 -16.75 -1.59
CA GLY A 72 -13.84 -15.87 -0.42
C GLY A 72 -14.91 -14.77 -0.46
N PRO A 73 -15.25 -14.17 0.70
CA PRO A 73 -16.15 -13.03 0.78
C PRO A 73 -15.68 -11.91 -0.15
N GLY A 74 -16.50 -11.58 -1.16
CA GLY A 74 -16.18 -10.58 -2.16
C GLY A 74 -15.33 -11.09 -3.35
N ALA A 75 -15.00 -12.39 -3.44
CA ALA A 75 -14.33 -12.97 -4.61
C ALA A 75 -15.12 -12.66 -5.89
N GLY A 76 -14.43 -12.08 -6.87
CA GLY A 76 -15.07 -11.67 -8.13
C GLY A 76 -16.02 -10.47 -8.03
N SER A 77 -16.17 -9.84 -6.84
CA SER A 77 -17.05 -8.68 -6.66
C SER A 77 -16.62 -7.44 -7.47
N LEU A 78 -15.36 -7.40 -7.90
CA LEU A 78 -14.81 -6.34 -8.74
C LEU A 78 -14.46 -6.84 -10.16
N ARG A 79 -14.99 -7.99 -10.57
CA ARG A 79 -14.74 -8.50 -11.93
C ARG A 79 -15.23 -7.53 -12.99
N GLY A 80 -14.37 -7.20 -13.94
CA GLY A 80 -14.66 -6.22 -15.00
C GLY A 80 -14.55 -4.77 -14.56
N ILE A 81 -14.14 -4.50 -13.30
CA ILE A 81 -13.87 -3.15 -12.80
C ILE A 81 -12.39 -2.84 -12.96
N ARG A 82 -12.08 -1.70 -13.56
CA ARG A 82 -10.72 -1.19 -13.73
C ARG A 82 -10.38 -0.24 -12.60
N VAL A 83 -9.38 -0.61 -11.80
CA VAL A 83 -8.95 0.13 -10.60
C VAL A 83 -7.54 0.66 -10.81
N VAL A 84 -7.35 1.95 -10.62
CA VAL A 84 -6.04 2.60 -10.65
C VAL A 84 -5.67 3.02 -9.23
N VAL A 85 -4.51 2.61 -8.75
CA VAL A 85 -4.01 2.95 -7.41
C VAL A 85 -2.65 3.60 -7.54
N SER A 86 -2.43 4.74 -6.88
CA SER A 86 -1.08 5.28 -6.69
C SER A 86 -0.53 4.87 -5.32
N ALA A 87 0.76 4.53 -5.24
CA ALA A 87 1.40 4.12 -3.99
C ALA A 87 2.83 4.63 -3.87
N GLY A 88 3.32 4.75 -2.64
CA GLY A 88 4.68 5.19 -2.33
C GLY A 88 4.80 6.69 -2.16
N GLY A 89 6.01 7.23 -2.26
CA GLY A 89 6.30 8.65 -2.12
C GLY A 89 7.04 9.20 -3.34
N THR A 90 6.63 10.37 -3.83
CA THR A 90 7.36 11.04 -4.91
C THR A 90 8.71 11.56 -4.41
N ARG A 91 9.68 11.63 -5.32
CA ARG A 91 11.01 12.17 -5.10
C ARG A 91 11.26 13.31 -6.08
N GLU A 92 11.51 14.48 -5.53
CA GLU A 92 11.77 15.69 -6.32
C GLU A 92 13.29 15.94 -6.32
N ALA A 93 13.95 15.60 -7.41
CA ALA A 93 15.40 15.65 -7.47
C ALA A 93 15.94 17.07 -7.28
N LEU A 94 16.93 17.22 -6.40
CA LEU A 94 17.75 18.42 -6.21
C LEU A 94 18.96 18.39 -7.13
N ASP A 95 19.65 17.25 -7.12
CA ASP A 95 20.82 16.92 -7.91
C ASP A 95 20.86 15.40 -8.17
N PRO A 96 21.85 14.84 -8.87
CA PRO A 96 21.89 13.40 -9.15
C PRO A 96 21.91 12.48 -7.93
N VAL A 97 22.09 13.02 -6.70
CA VAL A 97 22.28 12.24 -5.47
C VAL A 97 21.22 12.53 -4.42
N ARG A 98 20.58 13.72 -4.44
CA ARG A 98 19.68 14.20 -3.40
C ARG A 98 18.31 14.56 -3.96
N PHE A 99 17.30 14.34 -3.15
CA PHE A 99 15.93 14.66 -3.47
C PHE A 99 15.15 15.17 -2.24
N LEU A 100 14.08 15.91 -2.47
CA LEU A 100 13.02 16.17 -1.50
C LEU A 100 11.92 15.11 -1.70
N GLY A 101 11.29 14.67 -0.62
CA GLY A 101 10.20 13.72 -0.72
C GLY A 101 9.54 13.44 0.62
N ASN A 102 8.37 12.85 0.58
CA ASN A 102 7.60 12.46 1.75
C ASN A 102 7.98 11.03 2.20
N ARG A 103 7.93 10.79 3.51
CA ARG A 103 8.13 9.44 4.05
C ARG A 103 6.90 8.60 3.73
N SER A 104 7.05 7.63 2.84
CA SER A 104 6.02 6.65 2.52
C SER A 104 6.66 5.34 2.10
N SER A 105 6.23 4.25 2.71
CA SER A 105 6.64 2.90 2.31
C SER A 105 5.83 2.34 1.14
N GLY A 106 4.67 2.92 0.86
CA GLY A 106 3.71 2.44 -0.14
C GLY A 106 2.84 1.26 0.30
N LYS A 107 3.02 0.72 1.52
CA LYS A 107 2.30 -0.48 2.00
C LYS A 107 0.80 -0.40 1.84
N GLN A 108 0.19 0.73 2.17
CA GLN A 108 -1.27 0.91 2.10
C GLN A 108 -1.78 0.86 0.67
N GLY A 109 -1.13 1.56 -0.26
CA GLY A 109 -1.53 1.53 -1.68
C GLY A 109 -1.29 0.16 -2.32
N VAL A 110 -0.19 -0.52 -1.99
CA VAL A 110 0.06 -1.90 -2.44
C VAL A 110 -1.03 -2.84 -1.93
N ALA A 111 -1.39 -2.79 -0.64
CA ALA A 111 -2.44 -3.62 -0.07
C ALA A 111 -3.81 -3.37 -0.74
N LEU A 112 -4.15 -2.12 -1.05
CA LEU A 112 -5.37 -1.79 -1.78
C LEU A 112 -5.38 -2.39 -3.19
N ALA A 113 -4.25 -2.31 -3.90
CA ALA A 113 -4.10 -2.90 -5.23
C ALA A 113 -4.24 -4.42 -5.20
N GLU A 114 -3.60 -5.08 -4.23
CA GLU A 114 -3.65 -6.53 -4.06
C GLU A 114 -5.07 -7.02 -3.71
N VAL A 115 -5.75 -6.33 -2.79
CA VAL A 115 -7.15 -6.66 -2.42
C VAL A 115 -8.08 -6.44 -3.60
N ALA A 116 -7.92 -5.38 -4.39
CA ALA A 116 -8.73 -5.15 -5.59
C ALA A 116 -8.50 -6.27 -6.63
N ALA A 117 -7.24 -6.64 -6.89
CA ALA A 117 -6.89 -7.73 -7.80
C ALA A 117 -7.43 -9.10 -7.32
N ALA A 118 -7.30 -9.39 -6.01
CA ALA A 118 -7.86 -10.61 -5.41
C ALA A 118 -9.39 -10.70 -5.53
N ARG A 119 -10.08 -9.54 -5.63
CA ARG A 119 -11.51 -9.45 -5.88
C ARG A 119 -11.88 -9.46 -7.37
N GLY A 120 -10.90 -9.65 -8.24
CA GLY A 120 -11.10 -9.82 -9.68
C GLY A 120 -11.07 -8.51 -10.51
N ALA A 121 -10.61 -7.40 -9.94
CA ALA A 121 -10.41 -6.16 -10.68
C ALA A 121 -9.20 -6.24 -11.62
N ASP A 122 -9.26 -5.49 -12.72
CA ASP A 122 -8.10 -5.15 -13.54
C ASP A 122 -7.39 -3.96 -12.88
N VAL A 123 -6.21 -4.20 -12.31
CA VAL A 123 -5.53 -3.20 -11.47
C VAL A 123 -4.31 -2.62 -12.17
N THR A 124 -4.24 -1.28 -12.22
CA THR A 124 -3.03 -0.53 -12.54
C THR A 124 -2.49 0.13 -11.28
N LEU A 125 -1.29 -0.26 -10.85
CA LEU A 125 -0.56 0.33 -9.73
C LEU A 125 0.49 1.31 -10.23
N VAL A 126 0.29 2.61 -10.01
CA VAL A 126 1.30 3.63 -10.28
C VAL A 126 2.20 3.73 -9.05
N ALA A 127 3.42 3.23 -9.19
CA ALA A 127 4.38 3.00 -8.12
C ALA A 127 5.41 4.13 -8.03
N CYS A 128 5.38 4.90 -6.94
CA CYS A 128 6.36 5.96 -6.64
C CYS A 128 7.36 5.45 -5.61
N ASN A 129 8.55 5.07 -6.06
CA ASN A 129 9.69 4.74 -5.18
C ASN A 129 9.30 3.79 -4.02
N LEU A 130 8.57 2.72 -4.33
CA LEU A 130 8.09 1.75 -3.34
C LEU A 130 9.23 1.10 -2.56
N VAL A 131 9.03 0.98 -1.25
CA VAL A 131 9.84 0.12 -0.37
C VAL A 131 9.15 -1.23 -0.17
N ALA A 132 7.81 -1.23 -0.16
CA ALA A 132 7.02 -2.45 -0.04
C ALA A 132 7.09 -3.27 -1.34
N PRO A 133 7.32 -4.59 -1.28
CA PRO A 133 7.20 -5.44 -2.44
C PRO A 133 5.75 -5.49 -2.91
N VAL A 134 5.55 -5.65 -4.21
CA VAL A 134 4.23 -5.94 -4.79
C VAL A 134 4.10 -7.45 -4.89
N GLY A 135 3.06 -8.02 -4.29
CA GLY A 135 2.80 -9.46 -4.31
C GLY A 135 2.48 -9.96 -5.72
N SER A 136 2.78 -11.24 -5.97
CA SER A 136 2.53 -11.91 -7.25
C SER A 136 1.09 -12.40 -7.42
N GLY A 137 0.19 -12.09 -6.50
CA GLY A 137 -1.21 -12.54 -6.51
C GLY A 137 -2.10 -11.62 -7.35
N GLY A 138 -2.62 -12.15 -8.46
CA GLY A 138 -3.54 -11.42 -9.34
C GLY A 138 -2.85 -10.66 -10.49
N SER A 139 -3.66 -10.08 -11.38
CA SER A 139 -3.16 -9.28 -12.51
C SER A 139 -3.03 -7.82 -12.08
N ILE A 140 -1.83 -7.42 -11.64
CA ILE A 140 -1.51 -6.03 -11.34
C ILE A 140 -0.50 -5.52 -12.35
N GLN A 141 -0.90 -4.55 -13.16
CA GLN A 141 0.02 -3.82 -14.04
C GLN A 141 0.73 -2.73 -13.23
N VAL A 142 2.05 -2.80 -13.12
CA VAL A 142 2.84 -1.79 -12.41
C VAL A 142 3.40 -0.77 -13.39
N VAL A 143 3.15 0.51 -13.12
CA VAL A 143 3.69 1.65 -13.86
C VAL A 143 4.58 2.45 -12.90
N ALA A 144 5.86 2.59 -13.22
CA ALA A 144 6.78 3.34 -12.38
C ALA A 144 6.62 4.86 -12.60
N ALA A 145 6.70 5.61 -11.49
CA ALA A 145 6.79 7.07 -11.49
C ALA A 145 7.78 7.50 -10.40
N GLU A 146 8.58 8.51 -10.64
CA GLU A 146 9.56 8.99 -9.66
C GLU A 146 9.11 10.29 -9.01
N SER A 147 8.83 11.30 -9.82
CA SER A 147 8.42 12.64 -9.37
C SER A 147 6.90 12.82 -9.36
N ALA A 148 6.44 13.93 -8.77
CA ALA A 148 5.02 14.32 -8.83
C ALA A 148 4.53 14.54 -10.27
N ARG A 149 5.40 15.03 -11.15
CA ARG A 149 5.05 15.21 -12.56
C ARG A 149 4.90 13.87 -13.30
N ASP A 150 5.80 12.93 -13.06
CA ASP A 150 5.68 11.59 -13.64
C ASP A 150 4.41 10.90 -13.15
N LEU A 151 4.11 11.03 -11.86
CA LEU A 151 2.87 10.54 -11.27
C LEU A 151 1.64 11.19 -11.90
N GLU A 152 1.64 12.51 -12.09
CA GLU A 152 0.53 13.21 -12.76
C GLU A 152 0.25 12.65 -14.15
N VAL A 153 1.28 12.49 -14.97
CA VAL A 153 1.19 11.98 -16.34
C VAL A 153 0.65 10.54 -16.33
N ALA A 154 1.23 9.69 -15.47
CA ALA A 154 0.83 8.28 -15.38
C ALA A 154 -0.61 8.14 -14.89
N MET A 155 -1.00 8.89 -13.84
CA MET A 155 -2.36 8.84 -13.28
C MET A 155 -3.39 9.37 -14.26
N ARG A 156 -3.14 10.51 -14.93
CA ARG A 156 -4.05 11.04 -15.96
C ARG A 156 -4.28 10.04 -17.10
N ARG A 157 -3.24 9.36 -17.55
CA ARG A 157 -3.34 8.34 -18.60
C ARG A 157 -4.14 7.15 -18.12
N ALA A 158 -3.82 6.60 -16.94
CA ALA A 158 -4.49 5.42 -16.41
C ALA A 158 -5.96 5.69 -16.04
N ALA A 159 -6.29 6.91 -15.61
CA ALA A 159 -7.64 7.31 -15.22
C ALA A 159 -8.64 7.41 -16.39
N GLN A 160 -8.17 7.54 -17.64
CA GLN A 160 -9.05 7.71 -18.81
C GLN A 160 -10.07 6.57 -18.95
N ASP A 161 -9.63 5.36 -18.67
CA ASP A 161 -10.44 4.16 -18.80
C ASP A 161 -10.78 3.51 -17.46
N ALA A 162 -10.48 4.14 -16.34
CA ALA A 162 -10.70 3.60 -15.02
C ALA A 162 -12.18 3.73 -14.58
N ASP A 163 -12.62 2.77 -13.78
CA ASP A 163 -13.89 2.87 -13.04
C ASP A 163 -13.67 3.46 -11.64
N VAL A 164 -12.48 3.22 -11.06
CA VAL A 164 -12.08 3.71 -9.73
C VAL A 164 -10.64 4.18 -9.76
N VAL A 165 -10.37 5.35 -9.16
CA VAL A 165 -9.03 5.90 -8.98
C VAL A 165 -8.77 6.15 -7.50
N ILE A 166 -7.68 5.59 -6.97
CA ILE A 166 -7.30 5.71 -5.56
C ILE A 166 -5.95 6.43 -5.46
N MET A 167 -5.98 7.66 -4.98
CA MET A 167 -4.79 8.50 -4.78
C MET A 167 -4.20 8.29 -3.38
N CYS A 168 -3.41 7.20 -3.22
CA CYS A 168 -2.80 6.83 -1.94
C CYS A 168 -1.32 7.21 -1.83
N ALA A 169 -0.67 7.63 -2.93
CA ALA A 169 0.72 8.07 -2.92
C ALA A 169 0.91 9.36 -2.10
N ALA A 170 2.01 9.45 -1.37
CA ALA A 170 2.45 10.66 -0.68
C ALA A 170 3.16 11.57 -1.68
N VAL A 171 2.43 12.53 -2.23
CA VAL A 171 2.94 13.48 -3.22
C VAL A 171 3.60 14.66 -2.51
N ALA A 172 4.83 15.02 -2.90
CA ALA A 172 5.48 16.20 -2.38
C ALA A 172 4.78 17.48 -2.90
N ASP A 173 4.44 18.40 -1.99
CA ASP A 173 3.76 19.65 -2.33
C ASP A 173 4.65 20.62 -3.13
N PHE A 174 5.96 20.49 -2.98
CA PHE A 174 6.95 21.35 -3.57
C PHE A 174 8.06 20.55 -4.24
N ARG A 175 8.67 21.14 -5.25
CA ARG A 175 9.89 20.65 -5.90
C ARG A 175 10.90 21.78 -6.04
N PRO A 176 12.20 21.49 -6.21
CA PRO A 176 13.20 22.48 -6.56
C PRO A 176 12.82 23.21 -7.86
N ARG A 177 13.02 24.53 -7.87
CA ARG A 177 12.82 25.33 -9.10
C ARG A 177 13.81 24.91 -10.19
N HIS A 178 15.04 24.62 -9.79
CA HIS A 178 16.14 24.23 -10.66
C HIS A 178 16.69 22.88 -10.23
N TYR A 179 16.96 22.03 -11.19
CA TYR A 179 17.68 20.78 -11.02
C TYR A 179 19.16 21.03 -11.32
N GLU A 180 20.05 20.68 -10.40
CA GLU A 180 21.48 20.76 -10.57
C GLU A 180 22.00 19.50 -11.26
N THR A 181 22.63 19.64 -12.43
CA THR A 181 23.14 18.51 -13.21
C THR A 181 24.36 17.83 -12.60
N SER A 182 24.97 18.46 -11.59
CA SER A 182 26.08 17.92 -10.80
C SER A 182 25.76 18.01 -9.31
N LYS A 183 26.39 17.13 -8.52
CA LYS A 183 26.24 17.16 -7.05
C LYS A 183 26.60 18.56 -6.52
N ILE A 184 25.65 19.19 -5.81
CA ILE A 184 25.87 20.46 -5.12
C ILE A 184 27.04 20.30 -4.14
N LYS A 185 28.12 21.03 -4.34
CA LYS A 185 29.29 20.98 -3.47
C LYS A 185 29.13 21.98 -2.32
N LYS A 186 29.75 21.66 -1.18
CA LYS A 186 29.92 22.65 -0.11
C LYS A 186 30.90 23.70 -0.63
N THR A 187 30.56 24.96 -0.48
CA THR A 187 31.49 26.06 -0.68
C THR A 187 32.36 26.18 0.58
N HIS A 188 33.66 26.21 0.40
CA HIS A 188 34.59 26.51 1.47
C HIS A 188 35.32 27.80 1.10
N ALA A 189 35.22 28.82 1.93
CA ALA A 189 36.08 30.00 1.79
C ALA A 189 37.54 29.60 2.08
N ALA A 190 38.48 30.28 1.44
CA ALA A 190 39.91 29.96 1.61
C ALA A 190 40.44 30.13 3.05
N ASP A 191 39.69 30.89 3.88
CA ASP A 191 39.96 31.10 5.30
C ASP A 191 39.21 30.15 6.25
N GLY A 192 38.44 29.21 5.69
CA GLY A 192 37.63 28.26 6.48
C GLY A 192 36.38 28.85 7.14
N SER A 193 36.04 30.09 6.87
CA SER A 193 34.95 30.83 7.52
C SER A 193 33.58 30.68 6.85
N ASP A 194 33.52 30.10 5.63
CA ASP A 194 32.27 30.00 4.89
C ASP A 194 31.53 28.67 5.25
N ASP A 195 30.58 28.79 6.16
CA ASP A 195 29.67 27.73 6.58
C ASP A 195 28.28 27.92 5.96
N SER A 196 28.20 28.63 4.82
CA SER A 196 26.93 28.94 4.16
C SER A 196 26.29 27.68 3.53
N ALA A 197 25.06 27.38 3.95
CA ALA A 197 24.26 26.36 3.30
C ALA A 197 23.66 26.90 1.98
N PRO A 198 23.55 26.09 0.93
CA PRO A 198 22.90 26.52 -0.29
C PRO A 198 21.42 26.79 -0.05
N VAL A 199 20.93 27.91 -0.59
CA VAL A 199 19.50 28.23 -0.62
C VAL A 199 18.86 27.50 -1.78
N ILE A 200 17.81 26.72 -1.49
CA ILE A 200 17.07 25.96 -2.49
C ILE A 200 15.72 26.64 -2.70
N GLU A 201 15.54 27.24 -3.87
CA GLU A 201 14.25 27.77 -4.24
C GLU A 201 13.28 26.66 -4.60
N LEU A 202 12.07 26.72 -4.01
CA LEU A 202 11.01 25.77 -4.25
C LEU A 202 9.88 26.37 -5.09
N VAL A 203 9.24 25.51 -5.89
CA VAL A 203 8.00 25.79 -6.59
C VAL A 203 6.97 24.72 -6.28
N ARG A 204 5.68 25.08 -6.37
CA ARG A 204 4.59 24.12 -6.09
C ARG A 204 4.54 23.02 -7.14
N ASN A 205 4.24 21.81 -6.70
CA ASN A 205 3.85 20.71 -7.55
C ASN A 205 2.37 20.82 -7.97
N PRO A 206 1.97 20.15 -9.05
CA PRO A 206 0.56 20.10 -9.43
C PRO A 206 -0.26 19.36 -8.38
N ASP A 207 -1.51 19.81 -8.18
CA ASP A 207 -2.48 19.12 -7.37
C ASP A 207 -3.14 18.00 -8.20
N ILE A 208 -2.56 16.81 -8.16
CA ILE A 208 -2.96 15.70 -9.02
C ILE A 208 -4.41 15.27 -8.73
N LEU A 209 -4.80 15.18 -7.45
CA LEU A 209 -6.16 14.80 -7.06
C LEU A 209 -7.19 15.79 -7.60
N ALA A 210 -6.98 17.09 -7.38
CA ALA A 210 -7.85 18.13 -7.90
C ALA A 210 -7.85 18.14 -9.44
N GLY A 211 -6.70 17.88 -10.07
CA GLY A 211 -6.58 17.78 -11.52
C GLY A 211 -7.36 16.60 -12.12
N LEU A 212 -7.39 15.45 -11.44
CA LEU A 212 -8.19 14.28 -11.84
C LEU A 212 -9.69 14.55 -11.71
N VAL A 213 -10.13 15.18 -10.61
CA VAL A 213 -11.52 15.58 -10.41
C VAL A 213 -11.96 16.57 -11.48
N ALA A 214 -11.15 17.61 -11.76
CA ALA A 214 -11.45 18.57 -12.81
C ALA A 214 -11.51 17.91 -14.20
N GLY A 215 -10.61 16.96 -14.49
CA GLY A 215 -10.59 16.21 -15.74
C GLY A 215 -11.79 15.28 -15.93
N ARG A 216 -12.33 14.70 -14.85
CA ARG A 216 -13.59 13.92 -14.87
C ARG A 216 -14.80 14.81 -15.18
N GLY A 217 -14.79 16.05 -14.71
CA GLY A 217 -15.94 16.96 -14.87
C GLY A 217 -17.20 16.41 -14.20
N ASN A 218 -18.31 16.42 -14.93
CA ASN A 218 -19.61 15.94 -14.46
C ASN A 218 -19.86 14.45 -14.71
N ALA A 219 -18.87 13.69 -15.18
CA ALA A 219 -19.04 12.26 -15.39
C ALA A 219 -19.11 11.52 -14.03
N GLU A 220 -19.93 10.47 -13.97
CA GLU A 220 -20.07 9.65 -12.76
C GLU A 220 -18.83 8.78 -12.50
N ARG A 221 -18.00 8.56 -13.52
CA ARG A 221 -16.79 7.74 -13.44
C ARG A 221 -15.55 8.47 -13.96
N PRO A 222 -14.38 8.15 -13.45
CA PRO A 222 -14.11 7.21 -12.36
C PRO A 222 -14.57 7.75 -10.99
N VAL A 223 -14.91 6.85 -10.07
CA VAL A 223 -14.99 7.20 -8.63
C VAL A 223 -13.60 7.53 -8.14
N ILE A 224 -13.40 8.70 -7.56
CA ILE A 224 -12.09 9.21 -7.15
C ILE A 224 -11.98 9.23 -5.63
N VAL A 225 -11.01 8.46 -5.10
CA VAL A 225 -10.72 8.35 -3.68
C VAL A 225 -9.40 9.05 -3.37
N GLY A 226 -9.44 10.02 -2.47
CA GLY A 226 -8.26 10.72 -1.95
C GLY A 226 -7.81 10.16 -0.60
N PHE A 227 -6.56 10.43 -0.24
CA PHE A 227 -5.99 10.15 1.08
C PHE A 227 -5.50 11.43 1.72
N ALA A 228 -5.66 11.51 3.04
CA ALA A 228 -5.19 12.60 3.88
C ALA A 228 -4.51 12.03 5.12
N ALA A 229 -3.25 12.41 5.33
CA ALA A 229 -2.55 12.22 6.58
C ALA A 229 -2.61 13.56 7.33
N GLU A 230 -3.27 13.59 8.47
CA GLU A 230 -3.52 14.81 9.24
C GLU A 230 -3.05 14.61 10.69
N THR A 231 -2.45 15.64 11.26
CA THR A 231 -2.03 15.60 12.68
C THR A 231 -3.06 16.21 13.64
N GLY A 232 -4.09 16.89 13.10
CA GLY A 232 -4.86 17.83 13.87
C GLY A 232 -4.03 19.07 14.23
N ASP A 233 -4.64 20.21 14.38
CA ASP A 233 -4.00 21.44 14.82
C ASP A 233 -4.98 22.33 15.61
N GLU A 234 -4.54 23.56 15.95
CA GLU A 234 -5.37 24.54 16.65
C GLU A 234 -6.64 24.97 15.86
N THR A 235 -6.71 24.67 14.54
CA THR A 235 -7.81 25.06 13.67
C THR A 235 -8.92 24.01 13.59
N GLY A 236 -8.66 22.76 13.99
CA GLY A 236 -9.69 21.72 13.99
C GLY A 236 -9.16 20.30 14.24
N SER A 237 -10.12 19.41 14.48
CA SER A 237 -9.86 17.97 14.59
C SER A 237 -9.44 17.38 13.23
N VAL A 238 -8.81 16.21 13.25
CA VAL A 238 -8.50 15.43 12.03
C VAL A 238 -9.71 15.29 11.12
N LEU A 239 -10.89 15.07 11.72
CA LEU A 239 -12.15 14.92 10.96
C LEU A 239 -12.61 16.23 10.31
N ASP A 240 -12.44 17.37 10.98
CA ASP A 240 -12.82 18.67 10.44
C ASP A 240 -11.89 19.08 9.28
N LEU A 241 -10.59 18.85 9.44
CA LEU A 241 -9.60 19.06 8.38
C LEU A 241 -9.87 18.15 7.17
N ALA A 242 -10.21 16.87 7.42
CA ALA A 242 -10.56 15.93 6.36
C ALA A 242 -11.82 16.35 5.59
N ARG A 243 -12.87 16.81 6.29
CA ARG A 243 -14.11 17.32 5.65
C ARG A 243 -13.83 18.57 4.81
N ALA A 244 -13.05 19.51 5.32
CA ALA A 244 -12.65 20.70 4.58
C ALA A 244 -11.83 20.33 3.32
N LYS A 245 -10.94 19.34 3.46
CA LYS A 245 -10.13 18.85 2.34
C LYS A 245 -11.00 18.13 1.29
N LEU A 246 -11.95 17.30 1.71
CA LEU A 246 -12.91 16.65 0.81
C LEU A 246 -13.68 17.68 0.00
N ALA A 247 -14.26 18.70 0.65
CA ALA A 247 -14.99 19.77 -0.01
C ALA A 247 -14.13 20.56 -1.00
N ARG A 248 -12.89 20.86 -0.61
CA ARG A 248 -11.94 21.62 -1.47
C ARG A 248 -11.46 20.80 -2.67
N LYS A 249 -11.21 19.50 -2.51
CA LYS A 249 -10.69 18.64 -3.58
C LYS A 249 -11.78 18.12 -4.51
N GLY A 250 -13.02 17.99 -4.02
CA GLY A 250 -14.16 17.52 -4.79
C GLY A 250 -14.10 16.04 -5.19
N CYS A 251 -13.24 15.23 -4.55
CA CYS A 251 -13.23 13.79 -4.74
C CYS A 251 -14.46 13.15 -4.07
N ASP A 252 -14.81 11.93 -4.49
CA ASP A 252 -16.03 11.25 -4.01
C ASP A 252 -15.89 10.71 -2.59
N LEU A 253 -14.69 10.26 -2.26
CA LEU A 253 -14.33 9.75 -0.93
C LEU A 253 -12.96 10.28 -0.52
N LEU A 254 -12.78 10.51 0.79
CA LEU A 254 -11.49 10.86 1.39
C LEU A 254 -11.24 9.96 2.60
N VAL A 255 -10.15 9.21 2.54
CA VAL A 255 -9.65 8.43 3.68
C VAL A 255 -8.71 9.31 4.47
N ALA A 256 -9.03 9.58 5.74
CA ALA A 256 -8.19 10.35 6.64
C ALA A 256 -7.60 9.43 7.72
N ASN A 257 -6.31 9.55 7.94
CA ASN A 257 -5.59 8.89 9.02
C ASN A 257 -4.80 9.92 9.83
N GLU A 258 -4.81 9.73 11.12
CA GLU A 258 -3.98 10.46 12.05
C GLU A 258 -2.54 9.95 11.98
N VAL A 259 -1.55 10.86 12.00
CA VAL A 259 -0.12 10.58 11.90
C VAL A 259 0.67 11.33 12.99
#